data_1a49919e7e5958447ab7efee3858e913
#
_entry.id   1a49919e7e5958447ab7efee3858e913
#
_cell.length_a   1.000
_cell.length_b   1.000
_cell.length_c   1.000
_cell.angle_alpha   90.00
_cell.angle_beta   90.00
_cell.angle_gamma   90.00
#
_symmetry.space_group_name_H-M   'P 1'
#
loop_
_entity.id
_entity.type
_entity.pdbx_description
1 polymer ?
#
loop_
_entity_poly.entity_id
_entity_poly.type
_entity_poly.pdbx_seq_one_letter_code
_entity_poly.pdbx_strand_id
1 'polypeptide(L)'
;MYKKLEKCLKSIREKTDFKPEKAVILGSGLGDYAEKIKREKIVKYTEIEGFPVSTVQGHKGQFVFGYVKDVPVVLMQGRVHYYEGYSMQDVVLPTRLMGMMGAKKVLLTNAAGGVNPSFRPGDFMLITDHITTAVPSPLIGPNIEELGTRFPDMSEVYSKKLQDIIRKSAKDCGIPLQEGVYVQLTGPNYETPAEIRMVRSWGADAVGMSTACEAMAARHMGMEVCGISCITNMAAGVSDAKLNHAEVQETADRVAKDFEKLVTDVITAI
;
A
#
# COMPACT_ATOMS: atom_id res chain seq x y z
N MET A 1 17.71 -6.45 -11.56
CA MET A 1 16.91 -5.63 -10.63
C MET A 1 17.74 -4.50 -10.02
N TYR A 2 18.82 -4.74 -9.28
CA TYR A 2 19.57 -3.70 -8.54
C TYR A 2 20.06 -2.57 -9.45
N LYS A 3 20.73 -2.88 -10.59
CA LYS A 3 21.13 -1.88 -11.59
C LYS A 3 19.95 -1.03 -12.12
N LYS A 4 18.74 -1.59 -12.19
CA LYS A 4 17.54 -0.84 -12.57
C LYS A 4 17.15 0.15 -11.48
N LEU A 5 17.20 -0.29 -10.21
CA LEU A 5 16.95 0.58 -9.05
C LEU A 5 17.96 1.74 -8.97
N GLU A 6 19.26 1.47 -9.19
CA GLU A 6 20.29 2.50 -9.21
C GLU A 6 20.05 3.56 -10.29
N LYS A 7 19.66 3.13 -11.51
CA LYS A 7 19.30 4.04 -12.60
C LYS A 7 18.07 4.89 -12.24
N CYS A 8 17.02 4.28 -11.71
CA CYS A 8 15.83 5.00 -11.27
C CYS A 8 16.16 6.00 -10.15
N LEU A 9 16.96 5.58 -9.17
CA LEU A 9 17.41 6.46 -8.09
C LEU A 9 18.21 7.65 -8.62
N LYS A 10 19.12 7.43 -9.57
CA LYS A 10 19.88 8.50 -10.23
C LYS A 10 18.93 9.47 -10.92
N SER A 11 17.98 9.00 -11.73
CA SER A 11 16.97 9.85 -12.40
C SER A 11 16.19 10.71 -11.41
N ILE A 12 15.85 10.17 -10.23
CA ILE A 12 15.18 10.96 -9.17
C ILE A 12 16.14 11.99 -8.56
N ARG A 13 17.39 11.60 -8.26
CA ARG A 13 18.38 12.49 -7.64
C ARG A 13 18.78 13.66 -8.54
N GLU A 14 18.67 13.53 -9.85
CA GLU A 14 18.82 14.64 -10.80
C GLU A 14 17.68 15.68 -10.68
N LYS A 15 16.55 15.32 -10.05
CA LYS A 15 15.38 16.17 -9.92
C LYS A 15 15.15 16.70 -8.51
N THR A 16 15.65 16.00 -7.49
CA THR A 16 15.48 16.37 -6.08
C THR A 16 16.47 15.68 -5.17
N ASP A 17 17.03 16.43 -4.21
CA ASP A 17 17.87 15.92 -3.12
C ASP A 17 17.07 15.58 -1.87
N PHE A 18 15.73 15.65 -1.94
CA PHE A 18 14.85 15.44 -0.81
C PHE A 18 15.08 14.06 -0.18
N LYS A 19 15.21 14.02 1.14
CA LYS A 19 15.43 12.80 1.92
C LYS A 19 14.19 12.51 2.77
N PRO A 20 13.28 11.64 2.31
CA PRO A 20 12.12 11.28 3.09
C PRO A 20 12.53 10.38 4.28
N GLU A 21 11.90 10.58 5.43
CA GLU A 21 11.99 9.66 6.58
C GLU A 21 10.95 8.55 6.48
N LYS A 22 9.80 8.87 5.91
CA LYS A 22 8.66 7.96 5.80
C LYS A 22 8.16 7.89 4.36
N ALA A 23 7.73 6.70 3.98
CA ALA A 23 7.05 6.44 2.72
C ALA A 23 5.56 6.19 2.97
N VAL A 24 4.72 6.65 2.06
CA VAL A 24 3.28 6.34 2.09
C VAL A 24 2.85 5.87 0.71
N ILE A 25 2.19 4.73 0.63
CA ILE A 25 1.63 4.23 -0.61
C ILE A 25 0.12 4.45 -0.57
N LEU A 26 -0.37 5.31 -1.46
CA LEU A 26 -1.77 5.67 -1.54
C LEU A 26 -2.52 4.69 -2.45
N GLY A 27 -3.55 4.06 -1.91
CA GLY A 27 -4.42 3.13 -2.64
C GLY A 27 -5.44 3.83 -3.55
N SER A 28 -6.18 3.03 -4.32
CA SER A 28 -7.25 3.50 -5.19
C SER A 28 -8.30 4.31 -4.42
N GLY A 29 -8.71 5.44 -4.95
CA GLY A 29 -9.63 6.38 -4.29
C GLY A 29 -9.01 7.21 -3.16
N LEU A 30 -7.75 6.93 -2.75
CA LEU A 30 -7.09 7.62 -1.63
C LEU A 30 -5.98 8.59 -2.09
N GLY A 31 -5.80 8.71 -3.40
CA GLY A 31 -4.72 9.49 -4.03
C GLY A 31 -4.77 10.99 -3.73
N ASP A 32 -5.93 11.55 -3.46
CA ASP A 32 -6.12 12.97 -3.22
C ASP A 32 -5.48 13.47 -1.91
N TYR A 33 -5.13 12.55 -1.01
CA TYR A 33 -4.33 12.89 0.16
C TYR A 33 -3.00 13.59 -0.20
N ALA A 34 -2.39 13.24 -1.34
CA ALA A 34 -1.16 13.87 -1.79
C ALA A 34 -1.31 15.39 -2.13
N GLU A 35 -2.54 15.87 -2.31
CA GLU A 35 -2.83 17.30 -2.52
C GLU A 35 -2.87 18.08 -1.20
N LYS A 36 -2.97 17.40 -0.06
CA LYS A 36 -3.14 17.99 1.27
C LYS A 36 -1.83 18.26 2.00
N ILE A 37 -0.71 17.68 1.54
CA ILE A 37 0.59 17.88 2.17
C ILE A 37 1.27 19.17 1.68
N LYS A 38 2.22 19.69 2.45
CA LYS A 38 3.14 20.74 1.97
C LYS A 38 4.11 20.15 0.97
N ARG A 39 3.80 20.28 -0.32
CA ARG A 39 4.58 19.71 -1.42
C ARG A 39 5.85 20.50 -1.68
N GLU A 40 6.96 19.80 -1.83
CA GLU A 40 8.26 20.36 -2.24
C GLU A 40 8.60 19.99 -3.70
N LYS A 41 8.35 18.74 -4.09
CA LYS A 41 8.64 18.25 -5.44
C LYS A 41 7.68 17.17 -5.88
N ILE A 42 7.37 17.14 -7.16
CA ILE A 42 6.67 16.04 -7.83
C ILE A 42 7.63 15.46 -8.87
N VAL A 43 7.73 14.13 -8.96
CA VAL A 43 8.47 13.41 -9.99
C VAL A 43 7.53 12.37 -10.61
N LYS A 44 7.17 12.56 -11.88
CA LYS A 44 6.31 11.63 -12.60
C LYS A 44 7.07 10.35 -12.93
N TYR A 45 6.40 9.20 -12.94
CA TYR A 45 7.03 7.91 -13.27
C TYR A 45 7.59 7.91 -14.69
N THR A 46 6.93 8.60 -15.63
CA THR A 46 7.40 8.78 -17.01
C THR A 46 8.71 9.55 -17.12
N GLU A 47 9.11 10.26 -16.08
CA GLU A 47 10.36 11.02 -16.02
C GLU A 47 11.51 10.23 -15.39
N ILE A 48 11.28 8.98 -14.98
CA ILE A 48 12.27 8.11 -14.34
C ILE A 48 12.63 7.00 -15.35
N GLU A 49 13.90 6.90 -15.71
CA GLU A 49 14.36 5.96 -16.71
C GLU A 49 14.05 4.50 -16.33
N GLY A 50 13.26 3.81 -17.16
CA GLY A 50 12.92 2.39 -17.00
C GLY A 50 11.94 2.09 -15.85
N PHE A 51 11.30 3.12 -15.29
CA PHE A 51 10.32 2.95 -14.22
C PHE A 51 8.96 2.46 -14.78
N PRO A 52 8.24 1.57 -14.09
CA PRO A 52 6.92 1.13 -14.51
C PRO A 52 5.90 2.27 -14.40
N VAL A 53 4.98 2.33 -15.35
CA VAL A 53 3.93 3.36 -15.40
C VAL A 53 2.59 2.70 -15.11
N SER A 54 1.84 3.23 -14.15
CA SER A 54 0.48 2.74 -13.88
C SER A 54 -0.46 3.08 -15.03
N THR A 55 -1.27 2.10 -15.42
CA THR A 55 -2.30 2.21 -16.46
C THR A 55 -3.71 2.31 -15.87
N VAL A 56 -3.83 2.24 -14.55
CA VAL A 56 -5.10 2.26 -13.83
C VAL A 56 -5.68 3.67 -13.83
N GLN A 57 -6.95 3.79 -14.21
CA GLN A 57 -7.67 5.07 -14.16
C GLN A 57 -7.68 5.65 -12.74
N GLY A 58 -7.43 6.95 -12.61
CA GLY A 58 -7.34 7.64 -11.31
C GLY A 58 -5.96 7.60 -10.65
N HIS A 59 -5.02 6.81 -11.17
CA HIS A 59 -3.64 6.79 -10.70
C HIS A 59 -2.81 7.85 -11.44
N LYS A 60 -2.31 8.87 -10.70
CA LYS A 60 -1.50 9.95 -11.31
C LYS A 60 -0.11 9.50 -11.76
N GLY A 61 0.40 8.38 -11.23
CA GLY A 61 1.70 7.82 -11.61
C GLY A 61 2.87 8.74 -11.28
N GLN A 62 3.01 9.11 -10.01
CA GLN A 62 4.04 10.04 -9.55
C GLN A 62 4.46 9.83 -8.10
N PHE A 63 5.69 10.23 -7.78
CA PHE A 63 6.13 10.47 -6.41
C PHE A 63 5.88 11.94 -6.04
N VAL A 64 5.33 12.16 -4.84
CA VAL A 64 5.15 13.49 -4.25
C VAL A 64 6.03 13.58 -3.01
N PHE A 65 7.00 14.46 -3.05
CA PHE A 65 7.91 14.75 -1.93
C PHE A 65 7.43 15.98 -1.18
N GLY A 66 7.46 15.94 0.13
CA GLY A 66 7.03 17.07 0.94
C GLY A 66 6.91 16.73 2.42
N TYR A 67 6.09 17.49 3.12
CA TYR A 67 5.95 17.40 4.56
C TYR A 67 4.49 17.19 4.95
N VAL A 68 4.27 16.23 5.87
CA VAL A 68 3.05 16.12 6.64
C VAL A 68 3.32 16.73 8.01
N LYS A 69 2.76 17.92 8.27
CA LYS A 69 3.26 18.82 9.32
C LYS A 69 4.77 19.06 9.12
N ASP A 70 5.62 18.60 10.04
CA ASP A 70 7.09 18.76 9.95
C ASP A 70 7.81 17.46 9.54
N VAL A 71 7.07 16.38 9.23
CA VAL A 71 7.63 15.07 8.90
C VAL A 71 7.91 14.97 7.41
N PRO A 72 9.19 14.75 6.99
CA PRO A 72 9.54 14.61 5.58
C PRO A 72 9.07 13.26 5.03
N VAL A 73 8.24 13.29 3.98
CA VAL A 73 7.60 12.12 3.39
C VAL A 73 7.81 12.04 1.89
N VAL A 74 7.77 10.82 1.37
CA VAL A 74 7.51 10.53 -0.04
C VAL A 74 6.19 9.78 -0.15
N LEU A 75 5.27 10.31 -0.94
CA LEU A 75 3.99 9.68 -1.24
C LEU A 75 4.05 9.04 -2.63
N MET A 76 3.67 7.78 -2.73
CA MET A 76 3.41 7.10 -3.99
C MET A 76 1.96 7.35 -4.38
N GLN A 77 1.73 8.26 -5.33
CA GLN A 77 0.41 8.62 -5.85
C GLN A 77 0.16 7.90 -7.18
N GLY A 78 -0.37 6.70 -7.09
CA GLY A 78 -0.57 5.79 -8.21
C GLY A 78 0.32 4.55 -8.10
N ARG A 79 -0.31 3.43 -7.74
CA ARG A 79 0.33 2.13 -7.57
C ARG A 79 0.43 1.40 -8.90
N VAL A 80 1.47 0.60 -9.06
CA VAL A 80 1.64 -0.37 -10.14
C VAL A 80 1.15 -1.73 -9.64
N HIS A 81 0.40 -2.45 -10.46
CA HIS A 81 -0.18 -3.73 -10.07
C HIS A 81 0.31 -4.90 -10.94
N TYR A 82 0.25 -6.09 -10.38
CA TYR A 82 0.64 -7.31 -11.07
C TYR A 82 -0.24 -7.59 -12.28
N TYR A 83 -1.56 -7.31 -12.19
CA TYR A 83 -2.50 -7.51 -13.30
C TYR A 83 -2.29 -6.55 -14.49
N GLU A 84 -1.46 -5.53 -14.35
CA GLU A 84 -1.06 -4.66 -15.48
C GLU A 84 -0.01 -5.32 -16.38
N GLY A 85 0.41 -6.56 -16.05
CA GLY A 85 1.37 -7.34 -16.83
C GLY A 85 2.83 -7.15 -16.41
N TYR A 86 3.08 -6.42 -15.35
CA TYR A 86 4.43 -6.24 -14.80
C TYR A 86 4.91 -7.46 -14.02
N SER A 87 6.21 -7.72 -14.05
CA SER A 87 6.81 -8.69 -13.14
C SER A 87 6.61 -8.26 -11.68
N MET A 88 6.56 -9.22 -10.76
CA MET A 88 6.40 -8.88 -9.33
C MET A 88 7.57 -8.02 -8.82
N GLN A 89 8.77 -8.18 -9.38
CA GLN A 89 9.91 -7.32 -9.08
C GLN A 89 9.69 -5.86 -9.52
N ASP A 90 9.01 -5.65 -10.66
CA ASP A 90 8.67 -4.29 -11.13
C ASP A 90 7.52 -3.69 -10.32
N VAL A 91 6.56 -4.51 -9.87
CA VAL A 91 5.47 -4.07 -8.98
C VAL A 91 6.01 -3.49 -7.68
N VAL A 92 7.04 -4.11 -7.09
CA VAL A 92 7.64 -3.64 -5.82
C VAL A 92 8.80 -2.67 -6.00
N LEU A 93 9.22 -2.38 -7.23
CA LEU A 93 10.30 -1.44 -7.52
C LEU A 93 10.08 -0.06 -6.90
N PRO A 94 8.87 0.54 -6.95
CA PRO A 94 8.59 1.80 -6.27
C PRO A 94 8.86 1.76 -4.76
N THR A 95 8.42 0.71 -4.08
CA THR A 95 8.64 0.52 -2.63
C THR A 95 10.12 0.44 -2.29
N ARG A 96 10.88 -0.35 -3.07
CA ARG A 96 12.33 -0.46 -2.90
C ARG A 96 13.02 0.88 -3.12
N LEU A 97 12.58 1.62 -4.12
CA LEU A 97 13.15 2.93 -4.44
C LEU A 97 12.91 3.95 -3.32
N MET A 98 11.70 3.94 -2.70
CA MET A 98 11.43 4.79 -1.53
C MET A 98 12.35 4.47 -0.35
N GLY A 99 12.64 3.20 -0.09
CA GLY A 99 13.63 2.78 0.90
C GLY A 99 15.05 3.28 0.57
N MET A 100 15.48 3.14 -0.69
CA MET A 100 16.79 3.64 -1.15
C MET A 100 16.90 5.18 -1.10
N MET A 101 15.78 5.90 -1.22
CA MET A 101 15.76 7.36 -1.04
C MET A 101 15.93 7.79 0.41
N GLY A 102 15.77 6.89 1.37
CA GLY A 102 16.01 7.15 2.80
C GLY A 102 14.87 6.79 3.74
N ALA A 103 13.67 6.49 3.22
CA ALA A 103 12.54 6.13 4.04
C ALA A 103 12.81 4.86 4.87
N LYS A 104 12.61 4.96 6.19
CA LYS A 104 12.81 3.84 7.14
C LYS A 104 11.50 3.20 7.56
N LYS A 105 10.40 3.89 7.35
CA LYS A 105 9.06 3.40 7.67
C LYS A 105 8.15 3.55 6.46
N VAL A 106 7.22 2.63 6.29
CA VAL A 106 6.22 2.71 5.23
C VAL A 106 4.82 2.47 5.78
N LEU A 107 3.93 3.40 5.48
CA LEU A 107 2.50 3.24 5.66
C LEU A 107 1.89 2.82 4.31
N LEU A 108 1.35 1.62 4.27
CA LEU A 108 0.63 1.09 3.12
C LEU A 108 -0.86 1.37 3.27
N THR A 109 -1.48 1.93 2.24
CA THR A 109 -2.94 2.07 2.21
C THR A 109 -3.50 1.43 0.95
N ASN A 110 -4.70 0.90 1.02
CA ASN A 110 -5.40 0.30 -0.11
C ASN A 110 -6.91 0.42 0.01
N ALA A 111 -7.61 0.25 -1.11
CA ALA A 111 -9.00 -0.16 -1.15
C ALA A 111 -9.06 -1.69 -1.09
N ALA A 112 -9.98 -2.26 -0.34
CA ALA A 112 -10.14 -3.70 -0.18
C ALA A 112 -11.61 -4.12 -0.11
N GLY A 113 -11.90 -5.34 -0.58
CA GLY A 113 -13.18 -6.00 -0.37
C GLY A 113 -13.25 -6.65 1.01
N GLY A 114 -14.34 -6.42 1.76
CA GLY A 114 -14.57 -7.04 3.07
C GLY A 114 -14.95 -8.51 2.92
N VAL A 115 -14.08 -9.40 3.42
CA VAL A 115 -14.30 -10.86 3.49
C VAL A 115 -14.98 -11.21 4.81
N ASN A 116 -14.63 -10.51 5.88
CA ASN A 116 -15.26 -10.66 7.20
C ASN A 116 -16.68 -10.07 7.19
N PRO A 117 -17.73 -10.87 7.52
CA PRO A 117 -19.13 -10.40 7.45
C PRO A 117 -19.47 -9.29 8.45
N SER A 118 -18.64 -9.08 9.48
CA SER A 118 -18.85 -8.01 10.45
C SER A 118 -18.44 -6.63 9.92
N PHE A 119 -17.65 -6.59 8.85
CA PHE A 119 -17.19 -5.33 8.25
C PHE A 119 -18.30 -4.65 7.43
N ARG A 120 -18.13 -3.36 7.21
CA ARG A 120 -19.03 -2.54 6.40
C ARG A 120 -18.24 -1.66 5.42
N PRO A 121 -18.79 -1.36 4.23
CA PRO A 121 -18.18 -0.37 3.32
C PRO A 121 -18.03 1.00 4.01
N GLY A 122 -16.80 1.48 4.04
CA GLY A 122 -16.38 2.68 4.77
C GLY A 122 -15.57 2.41 6.03
N ASP A 123 -15.50 1.16 6.50
CA ASP A 123 -14.63 0.80 7.63
C ASP A 123 -13.15 0.97 7.24
N PHE A 124 -12.33 1.38 8.20
CA PHE A 124 -10.88 1.25 8.12
C PHE A 124 -10.44 0.00 8.88
N MET A 125 -9.59 -0.80 8.26
CA MET A 125 -9.01 -2.00 8.87
C MET A 125 -7.50 -1.84 9.02
N LEU A 126 -7.00 -1.94 10.25
CA LEU A 126 -5.59 -2.14 10.53
C LEU A 126 -5.16 -3.51 9.99
N ILE A 127 -4.17 -3.54 9.11
CA ILE A 127 -3.61 -4.80 8.60
C ILE A 127 -2.66 -5.35 9.66
N THR A 128 -3.03 -6.46 10.28
CA THR A 128 -2.22 -7.14 11.30
C THR A 128 -1.28 -8.18 10.71
N ASP A 129 -1.68 -8.81 9.60
CA ASP A 129 -0.91 -9.79 8.85
C ASP A 129 -1.44 -9.91 7.40
N HIS A 130 -0.79 -10.72 6.57
CA HIS A 130 -1.24 -10.95 5.21
C HIS A 130 -1.07 -12.40 4.72
N ILE A 131 -1.81 -12.72 3.66
CA ILE A 131 -1.70 -13.97 2.90
C ILE A 131 -1.36 -13.61 1.44
N THR A 132 -0.28 -14.19 0.89
CA THR A 132 0.19 -13.95 -0.49
C THR A 132 0.36 -15.23 -1.30
N THR A 133 -0.11 -16.36 -0.81
CA THR A 133 0.12 -17.69 -1.43
C THR A 133 -0.37 -17.78 -2.88
N ALA A 134 -1.37 -16.96 -3.25
CA ALA A 134 -1.96 -16.95 -4.59
C ALA A 134 -1.21 -16.04 -5.61
N VAL A 135 -0.16 -15.34 -5.19
CA VAL A 135 0.62 -14.45 -6.07
C VAL A 135 2.12 -14.78 -5.97
N PRO A 136 2.91 -14.55 -7.03
CA PRO A 136 4.35 -14.76 -6.97
C PRO A 136 5.01 -13.87 -5.92
N SER A 137 5.94 -14.43 -5.14
CA SER A 137 6.74 -13.64 -4.21
C SER A 137 7.68 -12.69 -4.97
N PRO A 138 7.81 -11.42 -4.54
CA PRO A 138 8.77 -10.48 -5.11
C PRO A 138 10.24 -10.86 -4.83
N LEU A 139 10.48 -11.87 -3.99
CA LEU A 139 11.81 -12.31 -3.59
C LEU A 139 12.30 -13.55 -4.39
N ILE A 140 11.49 -14.04 -5.33
CA ILE A 140 11.89 -15.15 -6.22
C ILE A 140 13.02 -14.69 -7.15
N GLY A 141 14.04 -15.55 -7.26
CA GLY A 141 15.22 -15.30 -8.09
C GLY A 141 16.52 -15.23 -7.27
N PRO A 142 17.64 -14.81 -7.89
CA PRO A 142 18.89 -14.59 -7.18
C PRO A 142 18.74 -13.51 -6.11
N ASN A 143 19.34 -13.72 -4.94
CA ASN A 143 19.34 -12.71 -3.88
C ASN A 143 20.10 -11.46 -4.30
N ILE A 144 19.66 -10.32 -3.81
CA ILE A 144 20.34 -9.02 -3.93
C ILE A 144 20.67 -8.60 -2.50
N GLU A 145 21.89 -8.83 -2.07
CA GLU A 145 22.33 -8.68 -0.68
C GLU A 145 22.19 -7.22 -0.21
N GLU A 146 22.36 -6.26 -1.12
CA GLU A 146 22.20 -4.82 -0.86
C GLU A 146 20.72 -4.47 -0.49
N LEU A 147 19.79 -5.32 -0.82
CA LEU A 147 18.36 -5.12 -0.51
C LEU A 147 17.90 -5.93 0.70
N GLY A 148 18.67 -6.94 1.11
CA GLY A 148 18.35 -7.75 2.28
C GLY A 148 18.82 -9.19 2.19
N THR A 149 18.57 -9.94 3.26
CA THR A 149 18.98 -11.34 3.38
C THR A 149 18.16 -12.25 2.47
N ARG A 150 18.77 -13.40 2.06
CA ARG A 150 18.11 -14.40 1.20
C ARG A 150 16.83 -14.98 1.80
N PHE A 151 16.80 -15.18 3.10
CA PHE A 151 15.68 -15.76 3.84
C PHE A 151 15.26 -14.80 4.96
N PRO A 152 14.48 -13.73 4.63
CA PRO A 152 14.02 -12.80 5.65
C PRO A 152 12.97 -13.43 6.55
N ASP A 153 13.04 -13.11 7.83
CA ASP A 153 11.99 -13.47 8.78
C ASP A 153 10.73 -12.61 8.54
N MET A 154 9.61 -13.27 8.27
CA MET A 154 8.30 -12.65 8.04
C MET A 154 7.33 -12.88 9.21
N SER A 155 7.80 -13.32 10.39
CA SER A 155 6.95 -13.52 11.58
C SER A 155 6.32 -12.22 12.08
N GLU A 156 6.93 -11.08 11.79
CA GLU A 156 6.40 -9.74 12.07
C GLU A 156 6.66 -8.82 10.88
N VAL A 157 5.86 -8.95 9.82
CA VAL A 157 5.95 -8.04 8.65
C VAL A 157 5.42 -6.66 9.04
N TYR A 158 4.25 -6.61 9.65
CA TYR A 158 3.63 -5.38 10.16
C TYR A 158 4.06 -5.17 11.60
N SER A 159 4.84 -4.12 11.83
CA SER A 159 5.42 -3.81 13.14
C SER A 159 4.34 -3.64 14.22
N LYS A 160 4.37 -4.45 15.27
CA LYS A 160 3.44 -4.36 16.42
C LYS A 160 3.44 -2.98 17.04
N LYS A 161 4.63 -2.39 17.18
CA LYS A 161 4.78 -1.01 17.65
C LYS A 161 4.01 -0.01 16.80
N LEU A 162 4.09 -0.13 15.47
CA LEU A 162 3.37 0.76 14.56
C LEU A 162 1.85 0.47 14.55
N GLN A 163 1.46 -0.79 14.74
CA GLN A 163 0.05 -1.16 14.93
C GLN A 163 -0.55 -0.48 16.17
N ASP A 164 0.17 -0.47 17.30
CA ASP A 164 -0.29 0.21 18.53
C ASP A 164 -0.43 1.72 18.33
N ILE A 165 0.47 2.33 17.55
CA ILE A 165 0.37 3.74 17.18
C ILE A 165 -0.90 3.98 16.34
N ILE A 166 -1.20 3.12 15.34
CA ILE A 166 -2.41 3.25 14.52
C ILE A 166 -3.67 3.12 15.37
N ARG A 167 -3.73 2.15 16.31
CA ARG A 167 -4.85 1.99 17.26
C ARG A 167 -5.08 3.26 18.07
N LYS A 168 -3.99 3.80 18.60
CA LYS A 168 -4.03 5.05 19.38
C LYS A 168 -4.52 6.22 18.52
N SER A 169 -3.95 6.41 17.31
CA SER A 169 -4.33 7.46 16.37
C SER A 169 -5.81 7.38 16.00
N ALA A 170 -6.33 6.18 15.69
CA ALA A 170 -7.74 5.98 15.39
C ALA A 170 -8.64 6.38 16.57
N LYS A 171 -8.27 5.96 17.79
CA LYS A 171 -8.99 6.33 19.01
C LYS A 171 -8.97 7.84 19.26
N ASP A 172 -7.81 8.48 19.13
CA ASP A 172 -7.65 9.92 19.35
C ASP A 172 -8.40 10.74 18.29
N CYS A 173 -8.50 10.19 17.07
CA CYS A 173 -9.31 10.75 15.99
C CYS A 173 -10.82 10.49 16.15
N GLY A 174 -11.24 9.58 17.02
CA GLY A 174 -12.64 9.16 17.14
C GLY A 174 -13.12 8.32 15.94
N ILE A 175 -12.21 7.63 15.27
CA ILE A 175 -12.49 6.80 14.09
C ILE A 175 -12.53 5.33 14.51
N PRO A 176 -13.66 4.62 14.26
CA PRO A 176 -13.73 3.17 14.46
C PRO A 176 -12.68 2.46 13.59
N LEU A 177 -11.98 1.49 14.19
CA LEU A 177 -10.94 0.73 13.51
C LEU A 177 -11.23 -0.77 13.64
N GLN A 178 -11.35 -1.44 12.51
CA GLN A 178 -11.33 -2.90 12.43
C GLN A 178 -9.87 -3.37 12.41
N GLU A 179 -9.67 -4.66 12.66
CA GLU A 179 -8.36 -5.30 12.55
C GLU A 179 -8.50 -6.63 11.81
N GLY A 180 -7.51 -7.00 11.02
CA GLY A 180 -7.59 -8.25 10.32
C GLY A 180 -6.43 -8.57 9.39
N VAL A 181 -6.55 -9.75 8.79
CA VAL A 181 -5.60 -10.32 7.82
C VAL A 181 -6.02 -9.93 6.40
N TYR A 182 -5.09 -9.35 5.65
CA TYR A 182 -5.30 -9.00 4.26
C TYR A 182 -4.79 -10.09 3.33
N VAL A 183 -5.61 -10.56 2.37
CA VAL A 183 -5.15 -11.48 1.31
C VAL A 183 -4.93 -10.72 0.00
N GLN A 184 -3.77 -10.94 -0.62
CA GLN A 184 -3.49 -10.46 -1.98
C GLN A 184 -3.76 -11.55 -3.00
N LEU A 185 -4.62 -11.25 -3.98
CA LEU A 185 -4.85 -12.04 -5.18
C LEU A 185 -4.32 -11.31 -6.42
N THR A 186 -4.33 -11.97 -7.56
CA THR A 186 -3.76 -11.41 -8.79
C THR A 186 -4.60 -10.30 -9.43
N GLY A 187 -5.93 -10.41 -9.40
CA GLY A 187 -6.81 -9.65 -10.28
C GLY A 187 -6.59 -10.01 -11.77
N PRO A 188 -7.11 -9.23 -12.73
CA PRO A 188 -7.90 -7.98 -12.58
C PRO A 188 -9.39 -8.21 -12.28
N ASN A 189 -9.90 -9.44 -12.42
CA ASN A 189 -11.29 -9.75 -12.08
C ASN A 189 -11.49 -9.75 -10.56
N TYR A 190 -12.67 -9.34 -10.13
CA TYR A 190 -13.13 -9.64 -8.77
C TYR A 190 -13.27 -11.15 -8.58
N GLU A 191 -13.17 -11.58 -7.35
CA GLU A 191 -13.25 -12.98 -6.96
C GLU A 191 -14.65 -13.55 -7.16
N THR A 192 -14.72 -14.86 -7.37
CA THR A 192 -15.98 -15.60 -7.29
C THR A 192 -16.39 -15.79 -5.82
N PRO A 193 -17.68 -16.02 -5.52
CA PRO A 193 -18.12 -16.37 -4.17
C PRO A 193 -17.43 -17.61 -3.58
N ALA A 194 -17.01 -18.56 -4.44
CA ALA A 194 -16.26 -19.74 -4.01
C ALA A 194 -14.82 -19.38 -3.55
N GLU A 195 -14.13 -18.51 -4.30
CA GLU A 195 -12.82 -18.01 -3.93
C GLU A 195 -12.89 -17.20 -2.62
N ILE A 196 -13.92 -16.39 -2.43
CA ILE A 196 -14.11 -15.65 -1.17
C ILE A 196 -14.34 -16.60 0.02
N ARG A 197 -15.13 -17.66 -0.15
CA ARG A 197 -15.25 -18.68 0.91
C ARG A 197 -13.91 -19.37 1.20
N MET A 198 -13.13 -19.65 0.17
CA MET A 198 -11.79 -20.24 0.31
C MET A 198 -10.85 -19.32 1.10
N VAL A 199 -10.68 -18.06 0.70
CA VAL A 199 -9.77 -17.15 1.41
C VAL A 199 -10.24 -16.85 2.82
N ARG A 200 -11.55 -16.82 3.07
CA ARG A 200 -12.10 -16.73 4.42
C ARG A 200 -11.70 -17.95 5.27
N SER A 201 -11.73 -19.16 4.70
CA SER A 201 -11.29 -20.36 5.42
C SER A 201 -9.78 -20.37 5.72
N TRP A 202 -8.98 -19.58 4.99
CA TRP A 202 -7.58 -19.32 5.28
C TRP A 202 -7.37 -18.29 6.40
N GLY A 203 -8.43 -17.63 6.85
CA GLY A 203 -8.38 -16.60 7.90
C GLY A 203 -8.27 -15.17 7.38
N ALA A 204 -8.56 -14.92 6.09
CA ALA A 204 -8.57 -13.56 5.55
C ALA A 204 -9.82 -12.78 5.99
N ASP A 205 -9.64 -11.50 6.34
CA ASP A 205 -10.68 -10.54 6.69
C ASP A 205 -10.96 -9.54 5.56
N ALA A 206 -9.96 -9.26 4.73
CA ALA A 206 -10.08 -8.38 3.58
C ALA A 206 -9.28 -8.92 2.39
N VAL A 207 -9.72 -8.61 1.16
CA VAL A 207 -9.09 -9.05 -0.08
C VAL A 207 -8.81 -7.88 -1.01
N GLY A 208 -7.71 -7.97 -1.75
CA GLY A 208 -7.38 -7.02 -2.81
C GLY A 208 -6.23 -7.51 -3.69
N MET A 209 -5.72 -6.65 -4.56
CA MET A 209 -4.82 -7.01 -5.67
C MET A 209 -3.44 -6.35 -5.54
N SER A 210 -3.03 -5.97 -4.32
CA SER A 210 -1.81 -5.19 -4.06
C SER A 210 -1.32 -5.35 -2.62
N THR A 211 -0.36 -4.52 -2.19
CA THR A 211 -0.03 -4.25 -0.77
C THR A 211 0.85 -5.30 -0.10
N ALA A 212 0.46 -6.59 -0.08
CA ALA A 212 1.23 -7.59 0.63
C ALA A 212 2.61 -7.85 -0.01
N CYS A 213 2.71 -7.81 -1.34
CA CYS A 213 4.00 -7.88 -2.03
C CYS A 213 4.90 -6.67 -1.70
N GLU A 214 4.32 -5.48 -1.56
CA GLU A 214 5.04 -4.27 -1.16
C GLU A 214 5.50 -4.35 0.31
N ALA A 215 4.64 -4.87 1.19
CA ALA A 215 5.00 -5.14 2.59
C ALA A 215 6.18 -6.10 2.70
N MET A 216 6.17 -7.20 1.93
CA MET A 216 7.29 -8.16 1.86
C MET A 216 8.57 -7.49 1.38
N ALA A 217 8.51 -6.68 0.32
CA ALA A 217 9.68 -5.99 -0.23
C ALA A 217 10.24 -4.94 0.74
N ALA A 218 9.38 -4.20 1.44
CA ALA A 218 9.78 -3.22 2.46
C ALA A 218 10.41 -3.92 3.66
N ARG A 219 9.79 -4.99 4.18
CA ARG A 219 10.33 -5.79 5.29
C ARG A 219 11.68 -6.39 4.95
N HIS A 220 11.83 -6.93 3.72
CA HIS A 220 13.09 -7.46 3.22
C HIS A 220 14.23 -6.42 3.25
N MET A 221 13.91 -5.15 3.02
CA MET A 221 14.88 -4.03 3.09
C MET A 221 15.08 -3.48 4.51
N GLY A 222 14.48 -4.09 5.52
CA GLY A 222 14.57 -3.64 6.91
C GLY A 222 13.75 -2.39 7.23
N MET A 223 12.78 -2.02 6.39
CA MET A 223 11.83 -0.96 6.73
C MET A 223 10.82 -1.45 7.76
N GLU A 224 10.40 -0.57 8.67
CA GLU A 224 9.23 -0.83 9.52
C GLU A 224 7.95 -0.61 8.71
N VAL A 225 7.07 -1.61 8.69
CA VAL A 225 5.86 -1.61 7.88
C VAL A 225 4.62 -1.51 8.74
N CYS A 226 3.66 -0.72 8.31
CA CYS A 226 2.28 -0.75 8.80
C CYS A 226 1.30 -0.52 7.65
N GLY A 227 0.03 -0.86 7.85
CA GLY A 227 -0.95 -0.75 6.78
C GLY A 227 -2.37 -0.54 7.28
N ILE A 228 -3.15 0.19 6.48
CA ILE A 228 -4.58 0.45 6.70
C ILE A 228 -5.31 0.17 5.38
N SER A 229 -6.29 -0.72 5.42
CA SER A 229 -7.23 -0.92 4.32
C SER A 229 -8.47 -0.05 4.53
N CYS A 230 -8.95 0.57 3.45
CA CYS A 230 -10.31 1.08 3.40
C CYS A 230 -11.20 -0.02 2.81
N ILE A 231 -12.16 -0.51 3.58
CA ILE A 231 -13.16 -1.47 3.08
C ILE A 231 -14.12 -0.71 2.18
N THR A 232 -13.94 -0.81 0.87
CA THR A 232 -14.73 -0.03 -0.09
C THR A 232 -16.02 -0.71 -0.51
N ASN A 233 -16.04 -2.02 -0.44
CA ASN A 233 -17.16 -2.87 -0.77
C ASN A 233 -17.06 -4.18 0.01
N MET A 234 -18.17 -4.93 0.11
CA MET A 234 -18.07 -6.31 0.59
C MET A 234 -17.63 -7.22 -0.56
N ALA A 235 -16.84 -8.25 -0.26
CA ALA A 235 -16.37 -9.20 -1.26
C ALA A 235 -17.53 -10.06 -1.82
N ALA A 236 -17.31 -10.69 -2.98
CA ALA A 236 -18.33 -11.46 -3.69
C ALA A 236 -18.99 -12.55 -2.81
N GLY A 237 -20.31 -12.56 -2.77
CA GLY A 237 -21.10 -13.52 -1.98
C GLY A 237 -21.08 -13.28 -0.47
N VAL A 238 -20.52 -12.15 0.00
CA VAL A 238 -20.68 -11.67 1.38
C VAL A 238 -21.93 -10.82 1.50
N SER A 239 -22.27 -10.09 0.45
CA SER A 239 -23.54 -9.38 0.27
C SER A 239 -24.14 -9.72 -1.09
N ASP A 240 -25.42 -9.39 -1.30
CA ASP A 240 -26.13 -9.60 -2.57
C ASP A 240 -25.80 -8.52 -3.63
N ALA A 241 -25.00 -7.51 -3.29
CA ALA A 241 -24.63 -6.43 -4.19
C ALA A 241 -23.69 -6.92 -5.30
N LYS A 242 -23.91 -6.44 -6.53
CA LYS A 242 -22.96 -6.67 -7.63
C LYS A 242 -21.78 -5.72 -7.49
N LEU A 243 -20.58 -6.27 -7.60
CA LEU A 243 -19.35 -5.51 -7.51
C LEU A 243 -19.12 -4.65 -8.76
N ASN A 244 -18.75 -3.39 -8.55
CA ASN A 244 -18.33 -2.50 -9.62
C ASN A 244 -17.26 -1.52 -9.10
N HIS A 245 -16.44 -0.99 -10.01
CA HIS A 245 -15.35 -0.09 -9.62
C HIS A 245 -15.84 1.30 -9.17
N ALA A 246 -17.04 1.71 -9.54
CA ALA A 246 -17.60 3.00 -9.13
C ALA A 246 -17.87 3.04 -7.61
N GLU A 247 -18.36 1.93 -7.02
CA GLU A 247 -18.57 1.83 -5.57
C GLU A 247 -17.27 2.05 -4.75
N VAL A 248 -16.13 1.62 -5.30
CA VAL A 248 -14.82 1.82 -4.68
C VAL A 248 -14.54 3.32 -4.53
N GLN A 249 -14.75 4.09 -5.60
CA GLN A 249 -14.54 5.54 -5.59
C GLN A 249 -15.55 6.26 -4.69
N GLU A 250 -16.84 5.94 -4.84
CA GLU A 250 -17.92 6.56 -4.04
C GLU A 250 -17.70 6.35 -2.53
N THR A 251 -17.30 5.13 -2.14
CA THR A 251 -17.02 4.84 -0.73
C THR A 251 -15.77 5.57 -0.26
N ALA A 252 -14.69 5.58 -1.05
CA ALA A 252 -13.47 6.30 -0.71
C ALA A 252 -13.74 7.82 -0.54
N ASP A 253 -14.52 8.43 -1.43
CA ASP A 253 -14.91 9.84 -1.35
C ASP A 253 -15.72 10.14 -0.08
N ARG A 254 -16.63 9.24 0.28
CA ARG A 254 -17.46 9.36 1.48
C ARG A 254 -16.62 9.41 2.76
N VAL A 255 -15.55 8.61 2.84
CA VAL A 255 -14.70 8.51 4.03
C VAL A 255 -13.40 9.32 3.93
N ALA A 256 -13.24 10.11 2.86
CA ALA A 256 -12.00 10.83 2.56
C ALA A 256 -11.51 11.73 3.71
N LYS A 257 -12.43 12.40 4.43
CA LYS A 257 -12.10 13.28 5.57
C LYS A 257 -11.55 12.49 6.76
N ASP A 258 -12.16 11.36 7.07
CA ASP A 258 -11.72 10.49 8.17
C ASP A 258 -10.39 9.82 7.80
N PHE A 259 -10.22 9.40 6.54
CA PHE A 259 -8.96 8.90 6.02
C PHE A 259 -7.84 9.94 6.15
N GLU A 260 -8.07 11.17 5.68
CA GLU A 260 -7.10 12.28 5.77
C GLU A 260 -6.67 12.52 7.22
N LYS A 261 -7.63 12.58 8.15
CA LYS A 261 -7.40 12.79 9.57
C LYS A 261 -6.55 11.66 10.17
N LEU A 262 -6.95 10.41 9.95
CA LEU A 262 -6.27 9.23 10.47
C LEU A 262 -4.85 9.11 9.92
N VAL A 263 -4.68 9.19 8.60
CA VAL A 263 -3.38 9.04 7.94
C VAL A 263 -2.42 10.16 8.33
N THR A 264 -2.91 11.40 8.45
CA THR A 264 -2.09 12.54 8.94
C THR A 264 -1.59 12.29 10.35
N ASP A 265 -2.46 11.84 11.26
CA ASP A 265 -2.07 11.56 12.65
C ASP A 265 -1.09 10.39 12.72
N VAL A 266 -1.37 9.30 12.01
CA VAL A 266 -0.48 8.13 11.92
C VAL A 266 0.89 8.53 11.38
N ILE A 267 0.98 9.27 10.26
CA ILE A 267 2.27 9.68 9.69
C ILE A 267 3.07 10.51 10.68
N THR A 268 2.43 11.33 11.47
CA THR A 268 3.16 12.16 12.44
C THR A 268 3.59 11.37 13.68
N ALA A 269 2.90 10.30 14.03
CA ALA A 269 3.14 9.51 15.24
C ALA A 269 4.09 8.32 15.05
N ILE A 270 4.17 7.72 13.85
CA ILE A 270 5.03 6.54 13.57
C ILE A 270 6.51 6.87 13.54
#